data_2646384a61f16f4eec8d077c6448a995
#
_entry.id   2646384a61f16f4eec8d077c6448a995
#
_cell.length_a   1.000
_cell.length_b   1.000
_cell.length_c   1.000
_cell.angle_alpha   90.00
_cell.angle_beta   90.00
_cell.angle_gamma   90.00
#
_symmetry.space_group_name_H-M   'P 1'
#
loop_
_entity.id
_entity.type
_entity.pdbx_description
1 polymer ?
#
loop_
_entity_poly.entity_id
_entity_poly.type
_entity_poly.pdbx_seq_one_letter_code
_entity_poly.pdbx_strand_id
1 'polypeptide(L)'
;MKYPGIIKWRDYILFPITIKKYTEMANKKTPTNTVTRDLSDLAAPTGNIYETVVVLAKRANQIAIAEKKELTRKLEDFKNDRDTMEEVFENREQIEISKYYERQPKPSLVAIEEFQEGAIAYRMAKQDEE
;
A
#
# COMPACT_ATOMS: atom_id res chain seq x y z
N MET A 1 10.85 27.44 18.74
CA MET A 1 10.20 26.60 17.70
C MET A 1 9.57 25.41 18.38
N LYS A 2 8.26 25.37 18.40
CA LYS A 2 7.55 24.20 18.95
C LYS A 2 7.36 23.19 17.83
N TYR A 3 7.95 22.01 17.96
CA TYR A 3 7.58 20.86 17.14
C TYR A 3 6.13 20.48 17.46
N PRO A 4 5.23 20.37 16.49
CA PRO A 4 3.88 19.90 16.77
C PRO A 4 3.94 18.43 17.13
N GLY A 5 3.60 18.12 18.38
CA GLY A 5 3.05 16.85 18.86
C GLY A 5 3.91 15.61 18.69
N ILE A 6 4.57 15.21 19.76
CA ILE A 6 4.95 13.81 20.01
C ILE A 6 3.64 13.00 19.92
N ILE A 7 3.44 12.27 18.83
CA ILE A 7 2.36 11.30 18.70
C ILE A 7 2.65 10.21 19.72
N LYS A 8 1.81 10.13 20.76
CA LYS A 8 1.95 9.16 21.84
C LYS A 8 1.77 7.76 21.26
N TRP A 9 2.61 6.84 21.68
CA TRP A 9 2.57 5.41 21.35
C TRP A 9 1.18 4.74 21.47
N ARG A 10 0.27 5.36 22.19
CA ARG A 10 -1.12 4.92 22.38
C ARG A 10 -1.95 5.00 21.10
N ASP A 11 -1.57 5.84 20.14
CA ASP A 11 -2.28 6.02 18.85
C ASP A 11 -1.91 4.93 17.83
N TYR A 12 -0.84 4.17 18.10
CA TYR A 12 -0.44 3.02 17.29
C TYR A 12 -1.29 1.77 17.50
N ILE A 13 -2.02 1.67 18.60
CA ILE A 13 -2.86 0.49 18.93
C ILE A 13 -4.22 0.52 18.21
N LEU A 14 -4.65 1.67 17.72
CA LEU A 14 -5.87 1.82 16.89
C LEU A 14 -5.61 1.56 15.39
N PHE A 15 -4.40 1.16 15.06
CA PHE A 15 -3.88 1.01 13.70
C PHE A 15 -4.57 -0.05 12.81
N PRO A 16 -5.10 -1.20 13.30
CA PRO A 16 -5.68 -2.19 12.39
C PRO A 16 -7.01 -1.76 11.75
N ILE A 17 -7.81 -0.96 12.46
CA ILE A 17 -9.13 -0.52 11.95
C ILE A 17 -8.96 0.64 10.95
N THR A 18 -8.00 1.51 11.20
CA THR A 18 -7.72 2.67 10.35
C THR A 18 -7.10 2.25 9.01
N ILE A 19 -6.21 1.24 9.02
CA ILE A 19 -5.59 0.70 7.79
C ILE A 19 -6.66 0.13 6.85
N LYS A 20 -7.61 -0.65 7.36
CA LYS A 20 -8.68 -1.23 6.55
C LYS A 20 -9.56 -0.16 5.91
N LYS A 21 -9.87 0.90 6.65
CA LYS A 21 -10.66 2.03 6.17
C LYS A 21 -9.90 2.87 5.14
N TYR A 22 -8.59 3.07 5.32
CA TYR A 22 -7.74 3.79 4.35
C TYR A 22 -7.56 2.99 3.06
N THR A 23 -7.37 1.68 3.14
CA THR A 23 -7.25 0.81 1.96
C THR A 23 -8.54 0.79 1.14
N GLU A 24 -9.69 0.75 1.78
CA GLU A 24 -10.99 0.81 1.09
C GLU A 24 -11.27 2.19 0.47
N MET A 25 -10.85 3.28 1.12
CA MET A 25 -11.04 4.64 0.59
C MET A 25 -10.08 4.95 -0.55
N ALA A 26 -8.84 4.51 -0.47
CA ALA A 26 -7.83 4.67 -1.53
C ALA A 26 -8.22 3.90 -2.79
N ASN A 27 -8.67 2.66 -2.65
CA ASN A 27 -9.09 1.81 -3.78
C ASN A 27 -10.27 2.36 -4.59
N LYS A 28 -11.08 3.24 -4.02
CA LYS A 28 -12.25 3.78 -4.71
C LYS A 28 -11.93 4.91 -5.69
N LYS A 29 -10.79 5.57 -5.54
CA LYS A 29 -10.37 6.73 -6.36
C LYS A 29 -9.14 6.47 -7.22
N THR A 30 -8.37 5.45 -6.90
CA THR A 30 -7.11 5.19 -7.60
C THR A 30 -7.37 4.61 -8.98
N PRO A 31 -6.86 5.22 -10.05
CA PRO A 31 -6.98 4.67 -11.39
C PRO A 31 -6.22 3.35 -11.50
N THR A 32 -6.79 2.38 -12.22
CA THR A 32 -6.14 1.09 -12.49
C THR A 32 -5.06 1.18 -13.57
N ASN A 33 -5.11 2.24 -14.38
CA ASN A 33 -4.19 2.51 -15.46
C ASN A 33 -3.18 3.59 -15.09
N THR A 34 -2.02 3.57 -15.73
CA THR A 34 -1.03 4.64 -15.60
C THR A 34 -1.57 5.95 -16.22
N VAL A 35 -1.60 7.00 -15.43
CA VAL A 35 -2.04 8.34 -15.82
C VAL A 35 -0.84 9.28 -15.79
N THR A 36 -0.75 10.17 -16.77
CA THR A 36 0.27 11.24 -16.77
C THR A 36 0.03 12.17 -15.58
N ARG A 37 1.09 12.48 -14.85
CA ARG A 37 1.04 13.34 -13.66
C ARG A 37 2.02 14.50 -13.79
N ASP A 38 1.71 15.61 -13.15
CA ASP A 38 2.61 16.74 -13.07
C ASP A 38 3.75 16.44 -12.09
N LEU A 39 4.98 16.49 -12.58
CA LEU A 39 6.16 16.23 -11.77
C LEU A 39 6.46 17.37 -10.79
N SER A 40 6.07 18.60 -11.15
CA SER A 40 6.24 19.76 -10.28
C SER A 40 5.38 19.66 -9.03
N ASP A 41 4.13 19.24 -9.20
CA ASP A 41 3.21 19.02 -8.09
C ASP A 41 3.68 17.87 -7.17
N LEU A 42 4.22 16.79 -7.76
CA LEU A 42 4.78 15.69 -7.00
C LEU A 42 6.07 16.05 -6.26
N ALA A 43 6.87 16.92 -6.81
CA ALA A 43 8.12 17.37 -6.19
C ALA A 43 7.91 18.45 -5.11
N ALA A 44 6.80 19.17 -5.15
CA ALA A 44 6.55 20.31 -4.26
C ALA A 44 6.69 20.00 -2.75
N PRO A 45 6.18 18.89 -2.20
CA PRO A 45 6.29 18.58 -0.78
C PRO A 45 7.72 18.28 -0.30
N THR A 46 8.58 17.72 -1.14
CA THR A 46 9.96 17.34 -0.82
C THR A 46 10.98 18.34 -1.34
N GLY A 47 10.62 19.13 -2.37
CA GLY A 47 11.53 19.98 -3.10
C GLY A 47 12.44 19.26 -4.10
N ASN A 48 12.38 17.93 -4.17
CA ASN A 48 13.20 17.11 -5.05
C ASN A 48 12.43 15.87 -5.52
N ILE A 49 12.24 15.73 -6.82
CA ILE A 49 11.50 14.61 -7.40
C ILE A 49 12.14 13.24 -7.08
N TYR A 50 13.46 13.15 -6.98
CA TYR A 50 14.15 11.91 -6.64
C TYR A 50 13.83 11.46 -5.21
N GLU A 51 13.75 12.39 -4.29
CA GLU A 51 13.34 12.10 -2.91
C GLU A 51 11.87 11.64 -2.85
N THR A 52 11.00 12.31 -3.60
CA THR A 52 9.60 11.88 -3.75
C THR A 52 9.50 10.45 -4.26
N VAL A 53 10.27 10.10 -5.29
CA VAL A 53 10.26 8.74 -5.86
C VAL A 53 10.69 7.70 -4.82
N VAL A 54 11.70 8.00 -4.00
CA VAL A 54 12.15 7.09 -2.93
C VAL A 54 11.06 6.90 -1.86
N VAL A 55 10.37 7.98 -1.47
CA VAL A 55 9.25 7.91 -0.52
C VAL A 55 8.13 7.04 -1.08
N LEU A 56 7.75 7.28 -2.33
CA LEU A 56 6.72 6.51 -3.04
C LEU A 56 7.09 5.03 -3.17
N ALA A 57 8.34 4.72 -3.52
CA ALA A 57 8.82 3.35 -3.65
C ALA A 57 8.75 2.59 -2.32
N LYS A 58 9.17 3.21 -1.22
CA LYS A 58 9.07 2.62 0.12
C LYS A 58 7.61 2.37 0.52
N ARG A 59 6.73 3.32 0.24
CA ARG A 59 5.31 3.16 0.53
C ARG A 59 4.66 2.06 -0.33
N ALA A 60 4.93 2.03 -1.62
CA ALA A 60 4.45 0.99 -2.53
C ALA A 60 4.89 -0.41 -2.08
N ASN A 61 6.13 -0.57 -1.62
CA ASN A 61 6.62 -1.83 -1.06
C ASN A 61 5.86 -2.24 0.21
N GLN A 62 5.55 -1.31 1.10
CA GLN A 62 4.75 -1.60 2.29
C GLN A 62 3.35 -2.10 1.93
N ILE A 63 2.70 -1.45 0.95
CA ILE A 63 1.38 -1.84 0.45
C ILE A 63 1.46 -3.23 -0.18
N ALA A 64 2.41 -3.48 -1.07
CA ALA A 64 2.60 -4.76 -1.73
C ALA A 64 2.85 -5.93 -0.76
N ILE A 65 3.64 -5.70 0.30
CA ILE A 65 3.88 -6.70 1.34
C ILE A 65 2.60 -7.00 2.12
N ALA A 66 1.81 -5.98 2.45
CA ALA A 66 0.55 -6.15 3.15
C ALA A 66 -0.47 -6.93 2.31
N GLU A 67 -0.63 -6.58 1.04
CA GLU A 67 -1.50 -7.28 0.09
C GLU A 67 -1.08 -8.74 -0.09
N LYS A 68 0.23 -8.99 -0.27
CA LYS A 68 0.76 -10.35 -0.41
C LYS A 68 0.50 -11.20 0.83
N LYS A 69 0.68 -10.65 2.02
CA LYS A 69 0.39 -11.36 3.27
C LYS A 69 -1.08 -11.72 3.40
N GLU A 70 -1.96 -10.79 3.05
CA GLU A 70 -3.41 -11.01 3.09
C GLU A 70 -3.83 -12.08 2.08
N LEU A 71 -3.34 -11.98 0.84
CA LEU A 71 -3.60 -12.98 -0.20
C LEU A 71 -3.10 -14.37 0.21
N THR A 72 -1.86 -14.46 0.71
CA THR A 72 -1.28 -15.74 1.16
C THR A 72 -2.13 -16.37 2.25
N ARG A 73 -2.56 -15.60 3.25
CA ARG A 73 -3.43 -16.07 4.31
C ARG A 73 -4.75 -16.63 3.78
N LYS A 74 -5.39 -15.90 2.86
CA LYS A 74 -6.64 -16.35 2.24
C LYS A 74 -6.46 -17.62 1.40
N LEU A 75 -5.32 -17.77 0.73
CA LEU A 75 -5.02 -18.95 -0.07
C LEU A 75 -4.59 -20.18 0.76
N GLU A 76 -4.05 -19.97 1.97
CA GLU A 76 -3.69 -21.08 2.88
C GLU A 76 -4.90 -21.86 3.31
N ASP A 77 -6.04 -21.21 3.51
CA ASP A 77 -7.29 -21.87 3.87
C ASP A 77 -7.73 -22.90 2.81
N PHE A 78 -7.36 -22.68 1.55
CA PHE A 78 -7.67 -23.59 0.44
C PHE A 78 -6.62 -24.67 0.18
N LYS A 79 -5.41 -24.56 0.76
CA LYS A 79 -4.35 -25.55 0.60
C LYS A 79 -4.65 -26.84 1.38
N ASN A 80 -5.26 -26.69 2.55
CA ASN A 80 -5.52 -27.81 3.44
C ASN A 80 -6.56 -28.81 2.89
N ASP A 81 -7.36 -28.38 1.90
CA ASP A 81 -8.39 -29.21 1.30
C ASP A 81 -7.88 -30.05 0.11
N ARG A 82 -6.62 -29.83 -0.32
CA ARG A 82 -6.05 -30.46 -1.53
C ARG A 82 -5.31 -31.79 -1.28
N ASP A 83 -5.02 -32.12 -0.03
CA ASP A 83 -4.16 -33.26 0.31
C ASP A 83 -4.90 -34.61 0.20
N THR A 84 -6.17 -34.63 -0.18
CA THR A 84 -7.00 -35.84 -0.19
C THR A 84 -7.48 -36.29 -1.56
N MET A 85 -7.25 -35.55 -2.67
CA MET A 85 -7.72 -35.98 -3.99
C MET A 85 -6.69 -35.69 -5.10
N GLU A 86 -6.29 -36.73 -5.83
CA GLU A 86 -5.42 -36.69 -7.03
C GLU A 86 -6.06 -36.00 -8.25
N GLU A 87 -7.28 -35.52 -8.17
CA GLU A 87 -7.94 -34.78 -9.25
C GLU A 87 -7.82 -33.29 -9.05
N VAL A 88 -7.31 -32.60 -10.08
CA VAL A 88 -7.20 -31.12 -10.15
C VAL A 88 -8.61 -30.54 -10.27
N PHE A 89 -9.32 -30.42 -9.16
CA PHE A 89 -10.53 -29.61 -9.11
C PHE A 89 -10.13 -28.13 -9.13
N GLU A 90 -10.56 -27.41 -10.19
CA GLU A 90 -10.49 -25.95 -10.18
C GLU A 90 -11.36 -25.41 -9.04
N ASN A 91 -10.71 -24.91 -8.01
CA ASN A 91 -11.41 -24.25 -6.91
C ASN A 91 -11.88 -22.87 -7.38
N ARG A 92 -13.18 -22.74 -7.67
CA ARG A 92 -13.79 -21.48 -8.14
C ARG A 92 -13.55 -20.33 -7.18
N GLU A 93 -13.61 -20.58 -5.89
CA GLU A 93 -13.39 -19.56 -4.85
C GLU A 93 -11.95 -19.03 -4.88
N GLN A 94 -10.97 -19.90 -5.08
CA GLN A 94 -9.57 -19.49 -5.25
C GLN A 94 -9.38 -18.63 -6.49
N ILE A 95 -10.03 -18.99 -7.60
CA ILE A 95 -9.99 -18.23 -8.85
C ILE A 95 -10.62 -16.84 -8.66
N GLU A 96 -11.74 -16.75 -7.96
CA GLU A 96 -12.42 -15.48 -7.68
C GLU A 96 -11.56 -14.56 -6.80
N ILE A 97 -10.93 -15.10 -5.75
CA ILE A 97 -10.01 -14.36 -4.90
C ILE A 97 -8.82 -13.85 -5.71
N SER A 98 -8.19 -14.69 -6.53
CA SER A 98 -7.06 -14.29 -7.37
C SER A 98 -7.47 -13.18 -8.35
N LYS A 99 -8.61 -13.33 -9.02
CA LYS A 99 -9.15 -12.29 -9.93
C LYS A 99 -9.45 -10.98 -9.20
N TYR A 100 -9.91 -11.04 -7.97
CA TYR A 100 -10.16 -9.84 -7.16
C TYR A 100 -8.86 -9.06 -6.93
N TYR A 101 -7.78 -9.74 -6.49
CA TYR A 101 -6.50 -9.08 -6.26
C TYR A 101 -5.83 -8.59 -7.54
N GLU A 102 -5.98 -9.31 -8.64
CA GLU A 102 -5.45 -8.88 -9.95
C GLU A 102 -6.13 -7.62 -10.51
N ARG A 103 -7.38 -7.36 -10.12
CA ARG A 103 -8.12 -6.16 -10.51
C ARG A 103 -7.82 -4.95 -9.65
N GLN A 104 -7.15 -5.13 -8.51
CA GLN A 104 -6.76 -4.00 -7.67
C GLN A 104 -5.77 -3.08 -8.38
N PRO A 105 -5.80 -1.77 -8.09
CA PRO A 105 -4.81 -0.85 -8.61
C PRO A 105 -3.42 -1.24 -8.08
N LYS A 106 -2.40 -1.02 -8.89
CA LYS A 106 -1.02 -1.34 -8.50
C LYS A 106 -0.60 -0.55 -7.27
N PRO A 107 0.17 -1.15 -6.34
CA PRO A 107 0.63 -0.48 -5.12
C PRO A 107 1.33 0.86 -5.35
N SER A 108 2.03 0.99 -6.48
CA SER A 108 2.67 2.25 -6.87
C SER A 108 1.67 3.37 -7.16
N LEU A 109 0.53 3.04 -7.80
CA LEU A 109 -0.52 4.01 -8.08
C LEU A 109 -1.24 4.45 -6.80
N VAL A 110 -1.50 3.49 -5.91
CA VAL A 110 -2.08 3.78 -4.58
C VAL A 110 -1.15 4.70 -3.78
N ALA A 111 0.16 4.41 -3.76
CA ALA A 111 1.14 5.24 -3.06
C ALA A 111 1.18 6.68 -3.59
N ILE A 112 1.06 6.88 -4.90
CA ILE A 112 1.02 8.21 -5.51
C ILE A 112 -0.23 8.98 -5.05
N GLU A 113 -1.40 8.34 -5.07
CA GLU A 113 -2.63 8.96 -4.59
C GLU A 113 -2.54 9.34 -3.11
N GLU A 114 -2.08 8.42 -2.24
CA GLU A 114 -1.86 8.70 -0.82
C GLU A 114 -0.88 9.87 -0.61
N PHE A 115 0.16 9.98 -1.45
CA PHE A 115 1.12 11.08 -1.37
C PHE A 115 0.49 12.41 -1.76
N GLN A 116 -0.29 12.46 -2.84
CA GLN A 116 -0.99 13.67 -3.28
C GLN A 116 -2.05 14.13 -2.28
N GLU A 117 -2.68 13.19 -1.57
CA GLU A 117 -3.63 13.48 -0.49
C GLU A 117 -2.93 13.89 0.83
N GLY A 118 -1.60 13.83 0.90
CA GLY A 118 -0.84 14.13 2.11
C GLY A 118 -0.99 13.08 3.21
N ALA A 119 -1.38 11.87 2.86
CA ALA A 119 -1.61 10.76 3.80
C ALA A 119 -0.33 10.02 4.21
N ILE A 120 0.81 10.30 3.56
CA ILE A 120 2.08 9.64 3.84
C ILE A 120 2.92 10.49 4.80
N ALA A 121 3.25 9.93 5.95
CA ALA A 121 4.25 10.48 6.85
C ALA A 121 5.63 9.95 6.50
N TYR A 122 6.57 10.84 6.22
CA TYR A 122 7.97 10.50 5.93
C TYR A 122 8.93 11.44 6.65
N ARG A 123 10.14 10.98 6.85
CA ARG A 123 11.22 11.77 7.45
C ARG A 123 12.45 11.69 6.56
N MET A 124 12.98 12.84 6.21
CA MET A 124 14.24 12.94 5.48
C MET A 124 15.42 12.62 6.41
N ALA A 125 16.40 11.89 5.89
CA ALA A 125 17.67 11.73 6.60
C ALA A 125 18.34 13.11 6.73
N LYS A 126 18.87 13.43 7.92
CA LYS A 126 19.75 14.58 8.06
C LYS A 126 21.02 14.30 7.24
N GLN A 127 21.38 15.19 6.34
CA GLN A 127 22.74 15.24 5.82
C GLN A 127 23.57 15.74 6.99
N ASP A 128 24.42 14.86 7.52
CA ASP A 128 25.47 15.29 8.41
C ASP A 128 26.43 16.12 7.52
N GLU A 129 26.42 17.44 7.72
CA GLU A 129 27.41 18.34 7.10
C GLU A 129 28.77 17.95 7.67
N GLU A 130 29.61 17.30 6.86
CA GLU A 130 31.05 17.17 7.12
C GLU A 130 31.78 18.49 6.88
#